data_2ad75ecc7ea88c1e597e976648283afd
#
_entry.id   2ad75ecc7ea88c1e597e976648283afd
#
_cell.length_a   1.000
_cell.length_b   1.000
_cell.length_c   1.000
_cell.angle_alpha   90.00
_cell.angle_beta   90.00
_cell.angle_gamma   90.00
#
_symmetry.space_group_name_H-M   'P 1'
#
loop_
_entity.id
_entity.type
_entity.pdbx_description
1 polymer ?
#
loop_
_entity_poly.entity_id
_entity_poly.type
_entity_poly.pdbx_seq_one_letter_code
_entity_poly.pdbx_strand_id
1 'polypeptide(L)'
;QQSRTPYTTEQMIHLYKLLHKLGGDNGMIRQTEFFVYSKKDRDALEKCMELGYRFPEITTWIRASKKDFELVRSIGVKETGVLVSCSDYHIFHKMGLTRKEALDKYIGIVSDCIEAGLRPRCHFEDITRADFYGFVVPFASRLMEISRESGVPIKIRACDTLGLGVPYPGVALPRSVSGIIYGLQHYAGVPSDMIEWHGHNDFYKGVVNATTAWMYGASAVNCSLLGIGERTGNVPVEAMIFEYASLRGTMNGMHPEYITEIARYIENDTNYPIPPMTPFAGQNFNLTRAGIHADGLMKNPEIYNIFDTESILNRPPKVSITGTSGTAGIVFWLNHSYSRRGEKEYTKKDPLVAKLYEWVTDQFDNGRITMISDAEMEEQIATLCEAQDL
;
A
#
# COMPACT_ATOMS: atom_id res chain seq x y z
N GLN A 1 -2.52 11.88 -2.17
CA GLN A 1 -3.22 13.06 -2.68
C GLN A 1 -4.58 13.24 -2.05
N GLN A 2 -5.25 12.19 -1.70
CA GLN A 2 -6.60 12.14 -1.15
C GLN A 2 -6.61 11.92 0.36
N SER A 3 -5.47 12.10 1.00
CA SER A 3 -5.41 12.16 2.46
C SER A 3 -6.26 13.34 2.95
N ARG A 4 -6.97 13.14 4.08
CA ARG A 4 -7.67 14.23 4.77
C ARG A 4 -6.72 15.40 5.11
N THR A 5 -5.45 15.07 5.30
CA THR A 5 -4.38 16.04 5.56
C THR A 5 -3.42 16.00 4.38
N PRO A 6 -3.44 17.03 3.49
CA PRO A 6 -2.44 17.12 2.42
C PRO A 6 -1.04 17.25 3.04
N TYR A 7 -0.08 16.47 2.52
CA TYR A 7 1.30 16.52 3.01
C TYR A 7 1.97 17.86 2.71
N THR A 8 2.86 18.28 3.61
CA THR A 8 3.77 19.40 3.36
C THR A 8 4.89 18.98 2.40
N THR A 9 5.65 19.94 1.88
CA THR A 9 6.85 19.67 1.07
C THR A 9 7.82 18.76 1.81
N GLU A 10 8.09 19.04 3.08
CA GLU A 10 9.02 18.28 3.94
C GLU A 10 8.52 16.85 4.16
N GLN A 11 7.22 16.67 4.41
CA GLN A 11 6.61 15.35 4.57
C GLN A 11 6.70 14.53 3.28
N MET A 12 6.44 15.14 2.13
CA MET A 12 6.59 14.45 0.84
C MET A 12 8.02 13.99 0.58
N ILE A 13 9.02 14.84 0.87
CA ILE A 13 10.44 14.49 0.73
C ILE A 13 10.81 13.35 1.70
N HIS A 14 10.33 13.40 2.94
CA HIS A 14 10.61 12.36 3.93
C HIS A 14 10.00 11.01 3.50
N LEU A 15 8.73 11.00 3.09
CA LEU A 15 8.07 9.80 2.59
C LEU A 15 8.73 9.24 1.33
N TYR A 16 9.24 10.10 0.43
CA TYR A 16 10.01 9.66 -0.74
C TYR A 16 11.32 8.95 -0.34
N LYS A 17 12.04 9.49 0.67
CA LYS A 17 13.23 8.84 1.23
C LYS A 17 12.91 7.47 1.85
N LEU A 18 11.79 7.37 2.57
CA LEU A 18 11.33 6.10 3.14
C LEU A 18 10.91 5.10 2.06
N LEU A 19 10.26 5.56 0.98
CA LEU A 19 9.96 4.70 -0.18
C LEU A 19 11.21 4.16 -0.86
N HIS A 20 12.25 4.99 -1.01
CA HIS A 20 13.54 4.54 -1.54
C HIS A 20 14.15 3.45 -0.65
N LYS A 21 14.20 3.68 0.66
CA LYS A 21 14.69 2.69 1.62
C LYS A 21 13.88 1.39 1.58
N LEU A 22 12.56 1.50 1.59
CA LEU A 22 11.64 0.35 1.52
C LEU A 22 11.84 -0.47 0.24
N GLY A 23 11.99 0.20 -0.90
CA GLY A 23 12.12 -0.44 -2.21
C GLY A 23 13.50 -1.01 -2.49
N GLY A 24 14.54 -0.51 -1.83
CA GLY A 24 15.94 -0.85 -2.12
C GLY A 24 16.35 -0.47 -3.54
N ASP A 25 17.51 -0.97 -3.97
CA ASP A 25 18.15 -0.58 -5.23
C ASP A 25 17.73 -1.42 -6.45
N ASN A 26 16.96 -2.48 -6.25
CA ASN A 26 16.56 -3.41 -7.33
C ASN A 26 15.36 -2.92 -8.17
N GLY A 27 14.78 -1.77 -7.83
CA GLY A 27 13.66 -1.18 -8.56
C GLY A 27 12.33 -1.92 -8.38
N MET A 28 12.16 -2.60 -7.24
CA MET A 28 10.90 -3.27 -6.92
C MET A 28 9.78 -2.26 -6.68
N ILE A 29 10.06 -1.18 -5.93
CA ILE A 29 9.26 0.04 -5.97
C ILE A 29 9.82 0.91 -7.08
N ARG A 30 9.25 0.75 -8.27
CA ARG A 30 9.88 1.25 -9.49
C ARG A 30 9.67 2.74 -9.70
N GLN A 31 8.48 3.25 -9.44
CA GLN A 31 8.10 4.62 -9.75
C GLN A 31 7.23 5.23 -8.65
N THR A 32 7.29 6.55 -8.52
CA THR A 32 6.36 7.34 -7.71
C THR A 32 5.82 8.51 -8.52
N GLU A 33 4.59 8.92 -8.25
CA GLU A 33 3.91 9.96 -9.01
C GLU A 33 3.74 11.23 -8.19
N PHE A 34 4.06 12.36 -8.79
CA PHE A 34 3.83 13.69 -8.23
C PHE A 34 2.83 14.48 -9.07
N PHE A 35 2.04 15.32 -8.41
CA PHE A 35 1.37 16.45 -9.05
C PHE A 35 2.34 17.60 -9.26
N VAL A 36 2.03 18.47 -10.20
CA VAL A 36 2.91 19.60 -10.56
C VAL A 36 2.19 20.95 -10.56
N TYR A 37 0.91 20.98 -10.15
CA TYR A 37 0.10 22.18 -10.28
C TYR A 37 0.34 23.22 -9.18
N SER A 38 0.57 22.80 -7.95
CA SER A 38 0.87 23.73 -6.87
C SER A 38 2.38 23.98 -6.75
N LYS A 39 2.76 25.15 -6.23
CA LYS A 39 4.16 25.45 -5.91
C LYS A 39 4.73 24.41 -4.95
N LYS A 40 3.97 24.06 -3.92
CA LYS A 40 4.33 23.07 -2.91
C LYS A 40 4.73 21.72 -3.54
N ASP A 41 3.92 21.23 -4.50
CA ASP A 41 4.16 19.95 -5.16
C ASP A 41 5.41 20.00 -6.04
N ARG A 42 5.61 21.11 -6.77
CA ARG A 42 6.83 21.30 -7.58
C ARG A 42 8.08 21.40 -6.73
N ASP A 43 8.05 22.19 -5.66
CA ASP A 43 9.18 22.32 -4.73
C ASP A 43 9.55 20.96 -4.12
N ALA A 44 8.55 20.12 -3.78
CA ALA A 44 8.79 18.76 -3.28
C ALA A 44 9.40 17.85 -4.35
N LEU A 45 8.86 17.89 -5.57
CA LEU A 45 9.35 17.10 -6.69
C LEU A 45 10.80 17.45 -7.03
N GLU A 46 11.13 18.74 -7.18
CA GLU A 46 12.48 19.22 -7.47
C GLU A 46 13.48 18.77 -6.41
N LYS A 47 13.16 18.95 -5.13
CA LYS A 47 14.01 18.49 -4.02
C LYS A 47 14.15 16.96 -3.98
N CYS A 48 13.11 16.20 -4.34
CA CYS A 48 13.22 14.75 -4.45
C CYS A 48 14.12 14.34 -5.63
N MET A 49 14.08 15.05 -6.75
CA MET A 49 15.01 14.81 -7.88
C MET A 49 16.48 15.10 -7.51
N GLU A 50 16.73 16.15 -6.72
CA GLU A 50 18.08 16.49 -6.23
C GLU A 50 18.72 15.38 -5.38
N LEU A 51 17.91 14.48 -4.78
CA LEU A 51 18.43 13.34 -4.03
C LEU A 51 19.15 12.31 -4.93
N GLY A 52 18.91 12.33 -6.24
CA GLY A 52 19.61 11.51 -7.21
C GLY A 52 19.31 10.00 -7.12
N TYR A 53 18.23 9.61 -6.46
CA TYR A 53 17.86 8.19 -6.36
C TYR A 53 17.46 7.63 -7.72
N ARG A 54 18.01 6.45 -8.06
CA ARG A 54 17.59 5.73 -9.25
C ARG A 54 16.16 5.20 -9.13
N PHE A 55 15.78 4.74 -7.94
CA PHE A 55 14.46 4.22 -7.62
C PHE A 55 13.97 4.76 -6.28
N PRO A 56 12.65 5.04 -6.15
CA PRO A 56 11.64 5.07 -7.23
C PRO A 56 11.94 6.20 -8.23
N GLU A 57 11.82 5.90 -9.54
CA GLU A 57 11.86 6.94 -10.58
C GLU A 57 10.67 7.90 -10.38
N ILE A 58 10.94 9.20 -10.45
CA ILE A 58 9.89 10.21 -10.30
C ILE A 58 9.15 10.35 -11.63
N THR A 59 7.83 10.23 -11.56
CA THR A 59 6.90 10.49 -12.65
C THR A 59 5.85 11.49 -12.22
N THR A 60 5.06 11.98 -13.17
CA THR A 60 3.99 12.95 -12.88
C THR A 60 2.64 12.43 -13.33
N TRP A 61 1.58 13.08 -12.84
CA TRP A 61 0.22 12.93 -13.33
C TRP A 61 -0.35 14.30 -13.66
N ILE A 62 -0.91 14.46 -14.85
CA ILE A 62 -1.39 15.74 -15.37
C ILE A 62 -2.74 15.59 -16.08
N ARG A 63 -3.41 16.72 -16.29
CA ARG A 63 -4.68 16.81 -17.03
C ARG A 63 -4.52 16.71 -18.55
N ALA A 64 -3.28 16.68 -19.04
CA ALA A 64 -2.95 16.47 -20.43
C ALA A 64 -3.33 17.62 -21.38
N SER A 65 -2.85 18.81 -21.09
CA SER A 65 -2.79 19.91 -22.04
C SER A 65 -1.36 20.15 -22.53
N LYS A 66 -1.18 20.82 -23.68
CA LYS A 66 0.16 21.20 -24.17
C LYS A 66 0.98 21.96 -23.12
N LYS A 67 0.35 22.87 -22.39
CA LYS A 67 1.01 23.60 -21.29
C LYS A 67 1.46 22.69 -20.16
N ASP A 68 0.68 21.65 -19.84
CA ASP A 68 1.05 20.69 -18.82
C ASP A 68 2.27 19.86 -19.27
N PHE A 69 2.34 19.48 -20.54
CA PHE A 69 3.50 18.76 -21.11
C PHE A 69 4.77 19.63 -21.10
N GLU A 70 4.66 20.92 -21.48
CA GLU A 70 5.76 21.86 -21.39
C GLU A 70 6.26 22.03 -19.95
N LEU A 71 5.35 22.11 -18.98
CA LEU A 71 5.68 22.18 -17.56
C LEU A 71 6.45 20.92 -17.10
N VAL A 72 5.94 19.73 -17.39
CA VAL A 72 6.61 18.46 -17.02
C VAL A 72 7.99 18.37 -17.65
N ARG A 73 8.12 18.73 -18.93
CA ARG A 73 9.40 18.76 -19.64
C ARG A 73 10.38 19.73 -18.99
N SER A 74 9.92 20.94 -18.61
CA SER A 74 10.78 21.98 -18.00
C SER A 74 11.37 21.54 -16.65
N ILE A 75 10.66 20.68 -15.91
CA ILE A 75 11.11 20.09 -14.64
C ILE A 75 12.12 18.95 -14.87
N GLY A 76 12.20 18.38 -16.09
CA GLY A 76 13.12 17.29 -16.43
C GLY A 76 12.57 15.90 -16.20
N VAL A 77 11.29 15.75 -15.87
CA VAL A 77 10.61 14.44 -15.78
C VAL A 77 10.39 13.85 -17.16
N LYS A 78 10.58 12.54 -17.30
CA LYS A 78 10.57 11.85 -18.61
C LYS A 78 9.27 11.11 -18.91
N GLU A 79 8.48 10.77 -17.89
CA GLU A 79 7.24 10.00 -18.04
C GLU A 79 6.11 10.67 -17.27
N THR A 80 4.93 10.76 -17.88
CA THR A 80 3.76 11.35 -17.24
C THR A 80 2.51 10.52 -17.44
N GLY A 81 1.67 10.47 -16.43
CA GLY A 81 0.32 9.91 -16.50
C GLY A 81 -0.62 10.83 -17.26
N VAL A 82 -1.37 10.26 -18.19
CA VAL A 82 -2.39 10.91 -19.00
C VAL A 82 -3.72 10.23 -18.76
N LEU A 83 -4.72 10.98 -18.29
CA LEU A 83 -6.03 10.43 -18.02
C LEU A 83 -6.84 10.26 -19.30
N VAL A 84 -7.23 9.02 -19.60
CA VAL A 84 -8.07 8.67 -20.76
C VAL A 84 -9.23 7.79 -20.26
N SER A 85 -10.42 8.37 -20.14
CA SER A 85 -11.58 7.66 -19.62
C SER A 85 -12.16 6.71 -20.67
N CYS A 86 -12.44 5.47 -20.28
CA CYS A 86 -12.83 4.42 -21.22
C CYS A 86 -14.30 4.03 -21.18
N SER A 87 -15.03 4.33 -20.10
CA SER A 87 -16.44 3.97 -19.99
C SER A 87 -17.36 4.97 -20.65
N ASP A 88 -18.48 4.50 -21.13
CA ASP A 88 -19.55 5.33 -21.68
C ASP A 88 -20.09 6.34 -20.67
N TYR A 89 -20.05 6.00 -19.37
CA TYR A 89 -20.39 6.94 -18.29
C TYR A 89 -19.54 8.21 -18.31
N HIS A 90 -18.24 8.05 -18.57
CA HIS A 90 -17.34 9.19 -18.67
C HIS A 90 -17.39 9.84 -20.05
N ILE A 91 -17.41 9.04 -21.12
CA ILE A 91 -17.38 9.54 -22.49
C ILE A 91 -18.64 10.36 -22.79
N PHE A 92 -19.82 9.79 -22.56
CA PHE A 92 -21.08 10.44 -22.89
C PHE A 92 -21.54 11.45 -21.85
N HIS A 93 -21.57 11.05 -20.55
CA HIS A 93 -22.19 11.89 -19.53
C HIS A 93 -21.25 12.94 -18.95
N LYS A 94 -19.95 12.63 -18.78
CA LYS A 94 -18.98 13.57 -18.23
C LYS A 94 -18.40 14.49 -19.30
N MET A 95 -18.09 13.96 -20.48
CA MET A 95 -17.42 14.73 -21.54
C MET A 95 -18.35 15.18 -22.66
N GLY A 96 -19.53 14.60 -22.81
CA GLY A 96 -20.47 14.91 -23.90
C GLY A 96 -19.95 14.53 -25.28
N LEU A 97 -19.10 13.49 -25.36
CA LEU A 97 -18.45 13.07 -26.61
C LEU A 97 -19.03 11.72 -27.07
N THR A 98 -18.96 11.44 -28.36
CA THR A 98 -19.06 10.09 -28.89
C THR A 98 -17.76 9.32 -28.63
N ARG A 99 -17.80 7.97 -28.71
CA ARG A 99 -16.60 7.13 -28.58
C ARG A 99 -15.52 7.50 -29.61
N LYS A 100 -15.92 7.85 -30.84
CA LYS A 100 -15.00 8.27 -31.89
C LYS A 100 -14.31 9.58 -31.52
N GLU A 101 -15.07 10.59 -31.12
CA GLU A 101 -14.51 11.89 -30.71
C GLU A 101 -13.60 11.76 -29.50
N ALA A 102 -13.93 10.90 -28.54
CA ALA A 102 -13.07 10.61 -27.40
C ALA A 102 -11.75 9.95 -27.83
N LEU A 103 -11.81 8.96 -28.71
CA LEU A 103 -10.65 8.29 -29.27
C LEU A 103 -9.74 9.27 -30.02
N ASP A 104 -10.30 10.07 -30.94
CA ASP A 104 -9.55 11.06 -31.70
C ASP A 104 -8.87 12.10 -30.78
N LYS A 105 -9.59 12.55 -29.75
CA LYS A 105 -9.06 13.47 -28.72
C LYS A 105 -7.90 12.84 -27.94
N TYR A 106 -8.03 11.60 -27.48
CA TYR A 106 -7.00 10.92 -26.70
C TYR A 106 -5.75 10.63 -27.52
N ILE A 107 -5.92 10.25 -28.78
CA ILE A 107 -4.80 10.07 -29.71
C ILE A 107 -4.05 11.40 -29.88
N GLY A 108 -4.77 12.51 -30.09
CA GLY A 108 -4.14 13.84 -30.18
C GLY A 108 -3.34 14.20 -28.93
N ILE A 109 -3.89 13.94 -27.74
CA ILE A 109 -3.21 14.15 -26.46
C ILE A 109 -1.93 13.32 -26.36
N VAL A 110 -1.98 12.03 -26.71
CA VAL A 110 -0.81 11.14 -26.66
C VAL A 110 0.25 11.58 -27.67
N SER A 111 -0.14 11.99 -28.86
CA SER A 111 0.78 12.55 -29.88
C SER A 111 1.46 13.83 -29.37
N ASP A 112 0.70 14.77 -28.79
CA ASP A 112 1.24 16.00 -28.18
C ASP A 112 2.25 15.68 -27.04
N CYS A 113 1.98 14.64 -26.23
CA CYS A 113 2.89 14.18 -25.19
C CYS A 113 4.22 13.68 -25.76
N ILE A 114 4.15 12.86 -26.81
CA ILE A 114 5.34 12.33 -27.52
C ILE A 114 6.11 13.47 -28.19
N GLU A 115 5.44 14.38 -28.89
CA GLU A 115 6.06 15.56 -29.51
C GLU A 115 6.78 16.46 -28.48
N ALA A 116 6.26 16.53 -27.24
CA ALA A 116 6.92 17.23 -26.14
C ALA A 116 8.17 16.45 -25.61
N GLY A 117 8.48 15.28 -26.13
CA GLY A 117 9.62 14.45 -25.72
C GLY A 117 9.37 13.65 -24.43
N LEU A 118 8.11 13.42 -24.10
CA LEU A 118 7.71 12.67 -22.89
C LEU A 118 7.20 11.28 -23.26
N ARG A 119 7.32 10.34 -22.30
CA ARG A 119 6.72 9.00 -22.39
C ARG A 119 5.32 9.04 -21.78
N PRO A 120 4.25 8.75 -22.53
CA PRO A 120 2.90 8.73 -22.00
C PRO A 120 2.62 7.41 -21.26
N ARG A 121 1.99 7.52 -20.09
CA ARG A 121 1.34 6.43 -19.38
C ARG A 121 -0.16 6.68 -19.39
N CYS A 122 -0.89 5.96 -20.23
CA CYS A 122 -2.31 6.16 -20.44
C CYS A 122 -3.11 5.46 -19.32
N HIS A 123 -3.79 6.24 -18.48
CA HIS A 123 -4.67 5.74 -17.44
C HIS A 123 -6.05 5.49 -18.02
N PHE A 124 -6.38 4.23 -18.31
CA PHE A 124 -7.68 3.79 -18.83
C PHE A 124 -8.72 3.83 -17.70
N GLU A 125 -9.16 5.05 -17.36
CA GLU A 125 -10.09 5.30 -16.27
C GLU A 125 -11.41 4.55 -16.51
N ASP A 126 -11.87 3.86 -15.44
CA ASP A 126 -13.15 3.14 -15.40
C ASP A 126 -13.26 1.97 -16.40
N ILE A 127 -12.15 1.27 -16.61
CA ILE A 127 -12.07 0.14 -17.56
C ILE A 127 -13.04 -0.99 -17.19
N THR A 128 -13.34 -1.17 -15.90
CA THR A 128 -14.24 -2.21 -15.39
C THR A 128 -15.73 -1.97 -15.69
N ARG A 129 -16.07 -0.83 -16.35
CA ARG A 129 -17.40 -0.53 -16.89
C ARG A 129 -17.39 -0.14 -18.36
N ALA A 130 -16.22 -0.26 -19.01
CA ALA A 130 -16.05 0.11 -20.41
C ALA A 130 -16.57 -0.98 -21.35
N ASP A 131 -16.93 -0.59 -22.57
CA ASP A 131 -17.08 -1.54 -23.66
C ASP A 131 -15.69 -2.03 -24.10
N PHE A 132 -15.32 -3.22 -23.59
CA PHE A 132 -13.99 -3.73 -23.76
C PHE A 132 -13.62 -3.96 -25.24
N TYR A 133 -14.49 -4.60 -26.00
CA TYR A 133 -14.24 -4.89 -27.41
C TYR A 133 -14.53 -3.72 -28.33
N GLY A 134 -15.55 -2.91 -28.03
CA GLY A 134 -15.95 -1.78 -28.88
C GLY A 134 -15.15 -0.51 -28.68
N PHE A 135 -14.43 -0.38 -27.54
CA PHE A 135 -13.64 0.82 -27.25
C PHE A 135 -12.22 0.52 -26.73
N VAL A 136 -12.09 -0.30 -25.69
CA VAL A 136 -10.78 -0.51 -25.01
C VAL A 136 -9.78 -1.15 -25.96
N VAL A 137 -10.14 -2.26 -26.62
CA VAL A 137 -9.23 -2.97 -27.55
C VAL A 137 -8.85 -2.10 -28.74
N PRO A 138 -9.77 -1.47 -29.49
CA PRO A 138 -9.41 -0.58 -30.60
C PRO A 138 -8.50 0.57 -30.18
N PHE A 139 -8.78 1.20 -29.03
CA PHE A 139 -7.97 2.30 -28.53
C PHE A 139 -6.56 1.83 -28.14
N ALA A 140 -6.43 0.74 -27.39
CA ALA A 140 -5.15 0.19 -26.98
C ALA A 140 -4.32 -0.25 -28.21
N SER A 141 -4.95 -0.87 -29.22
CA SER A 141 -4.28 -1.24 -30.49
C SER A 141 -3.72 -0.01 -31.21
N ARG A 142 -4.50 1.07 -31.28
CA ARG A 142 -4.02 2.32 -31.91
C ARG A 142 -2.86 2.94 -31.14
N LEU A 143 -2.85 2.89 -29.81
CA LEU A 143 -1.71 3.32 -29.00
C LEU A 143 -0.46 2.49 -29.29
N MET A 144 -0.59 1.19 -29.50
CA MET A 144 0.54 0.32 -29.85
C MET A 144 1.08 0.60 -31.25
N GLU A 145 0.22 0.99 -32.20
CA GLU A 145 0.65 1.49 -33.50
C GLU A 145 1.47 2.76 -33.38
N ILE A 146 0.97 3.76 -32.65
CA ILE A 146 1.68 5.02 -32.38
C ILE A 146 3.01 4.78 -31.67
N SER A 147 3.05 3.86 -30.71
CA SER A 147 4.30 3.49 -30.02
C SER A 147 5.34 2.92 -30.98
N ARG A 148 4.93 2.08 -31.93
CA ARG A 148 5.83 1.53 -32.96
C ARG A 148 6.27 2.59 -33.97
N GLU A 149 5.35 3.43 -34.44
CA GLU A 149 5.61 4.49 -35.40
C GLU A 149 6.57 5.56 -34.82
N SER A 150 6.40 5.94 -33.57
CA SER A 150 7.21 6.98 -32.91
C SER A 150 8.50 6.45 -32.27
N GLY A 151 8.59 5.14 -32.02
CA GLY A 151 9.67 4.53 -31.23
C GLY A 151 9.62 4.88 -29.74
N VAL A 152 8.54 5.52 -29.27
CA VAL A 152 8.36 5.90 -27.86
C VAL A 152 7.46 4.88 -27.16
N PRO A 153 7.90 4.25 -26.07
CA PRO A 153 7.08 3.32 -25.30
C PRO A 153 5.84 4.01 -24.71
N ILE A 154 4.68 3.40 -24.89
CA ILE A 154 3.40 3.85 -24.32
C ILE A 154 2.94 2.79 -23.29
N LYS A 155 2.82 3.19 -22.04
CA LYS A 155 2.26 2.33 -21.01
C LYS A 155 0.74 2.48 -20.94
N ILE A 156 0.07 1.37 -20.61
CA ILE A 156 -1.37 1.34 -20.33
C ILE A 156 -1.57 0.93 -18.88
N ARG A 157 -2.19 1.82 -18.09
CA ARG A 157 -2.64 1.53 -16.74
C ARG A 157 -4.13 1.23 -16.77
N ALA A 158 -4.49 -0.03 -16.56
CA ALA A 158 -5.87 -0.45 -16.43
C ALA A 158 -6.39 -0.01 -15.04
N CYS A 159 -7.40 0.88 -15.03
CA CYS A 159 -7.89 1.51 -13.80
C CYS A 159 -9.26 0.95 -13.40
N ASP A 160 -9.30 0.15 -12.35
CA ASP A 160 -10.51 -0.27 -11.64
C ASP A 160 -10.96 0.85 -10.70
N THR A 161 -11.48 1.92 -11.28
CA THR A 161 -11.77 3.20 -10.64
C THR A 161 -12.74 3.09 -9.46
N LEU A 162 -13.66 2.15 -9.49
CA LEU A 162 -14.68 1.95 -8.46
C LEU A 162 -14.53 0.61 -7.69
N GLY A 163 -13.39 -0.08 -7.85
CA GLY A 163 -13.14 -1.36 -7.18
C GLY A 163 -14.08 -2.48 -7.62
N LEU A 164 -14.64 -2.38 -8.84
CA LEU A 164 -15.65 -3.31 -9.36
C LEU A 164 -15.06 -4.57 -10.00
N GLY A 165 -13.74 -4.60 -10.19
CA GLY A 165 -13.02 -5.75 -10.72
C GLY A 165 -13.29 -7.02 -9.92
N VAL A 166 -13.29 -8.16 -10.59
CA VAL A 166 -13.55 -9.47 -10.01
C VAL A 166 -12.45 -10.43 -10.44
N PRO A 167 -11.73 -11.05 -9.47
CA PRO A 167 -10.56 -11.90 -9.77
C PRO A 167 -10.92 -13.35 -10.10
N TYR A 168 -12.16 -13.75 -9.90
CA TYR A 168 -12.57 -15.16 -9.97
C TYR A 168 -12.70 -15.67 -11.41
N PRO A 169 -12.43 -16.98 -11.64
CA PRO A 169 -12.63 -17.60 -12.95
C PRO A 169 -14.09 -17.51 -13.41
N GLY A 170 -14.28 -17.43 -14.73
CA GLY A 170 -15.63 -17.40 -15.35
C GLY A 170 -16.36 -16.07 -15.31
N VAL A 171 -15.75 -15.03 -14.76
CA VAL A 171 -16.33 -13.69 -14.77
C VAL A 171 -16.19 -13.07 -16.14
N ALA A 172 -17.30 -12.49 -16.64
CA ALA A 172 -17.33 -11.83 -17.93
C ALA A 172 -16.64 -10.44 -17.90
N LEU A 173 -16.10 -10.04 -19.04
CA LEU A 173 -15.70 -8.64 -19.29
C LEU A 173 -16.95 -7.71 -19.23
N PRO A 174 -16.78 -6.49 -18.76
CA PRO A 174 -15.54 -5.81 -18.39
C PRO A 174 -15.12 -5.99 -16.92
N ARG A 175 -15.78 -6.86 -16.15
CA ARG A 175 -15.49 -7.04 -14.69
C ARG A 175 -14.31 -8.00 -14.42
N SER A 176 -13.98 -8.87 -15.35
CA SER A 176 -12.90 -9.85 -15.19
C SER A 176 -11.52 -9.18 -15.20
N VAL A 177 -10.81 -9.19 -14.07
CA VAL A 177 -9.44 -8.68 -13.99
C VAL A 177 -8.51 -9.48 -14.93
N SER A 178 -8.57 -10.80 -14.86
CA SER A 178 -7.80 -11.70 -15.75
C SER A 178 -8.15 -11.47 -17.22
N GLY A 179 -9.44 -11.31 -17.54
CA GLY A 179 -9.91 -11.04 -18.91
C GLY A 179 -9.43 -9.70 -19.45
N ILE A 180 -9.38 -8.65 -18.62
CA ILE A 180 -8.85 -7.33 -19.01
C ILE A 180 -7.36 -7.45 -19.37
N ILE A 181 -6.54 -8.03 -18.50
CA ILE A 181 -5.09 -8.14 -18.73
C ILE A 181 -4.80 -9.05 -19.93
N TYR A 182 -5.48 -10.20 -20.01
CA TYR A 182 -5.38 -11.08 -21.17
C TYR A 182 -5.76 -10.38 -22.47
N GLY A 183 -6.88 -9.66 -22.48
CA GLY A 183 -7.37 -8.98 -23.68
C GLY A 183 -6.48 -7.83 -24.15
N LEU A 184 -5.88 -7.07 -23.21
CA LEU A 184 -4.91 -6.03 -23.57
C LEU A 184 -3.68 -6.65 -24.26
N GLN A 185 -3.19 -7.80 -23.79
CA GLN A 185 -2.05 -8.48 -24.40
C GLN A 185 -2.41 -9.12 -25.75
N HIS A 186 -3.46 -9.92 -25.78
CA HIS A 186 -3.73 -10.80 -26.92
C HIS A 186 -4.60 -10.18 -28.02
N TYR A 187 -5.49 -9.24 -27.67
CA TYR A 187 -6.35 -8.60 -28.67
C TYR A 187 -5.84 -7.21 -29.09
N ALA A 188 -5.17 -6.49 -28.18
CA ALA A 188 -4.62 -5.18 -28.47
C ALA A 188 -3.10 -5.17 -28.70
N GLY A 189 -2.42 -6.29 -28.46
CA GLY A 189 -0.98 -6.42 -28.67
C GLY A 189 -0.12 -5.60 -27.71
N VAL A 190 -0.63 -5.30 -26.51
CA VAL A 190 0.12 -4.55 -25.50
C VAL A 190 1.15 -5.47 -24.85
N PRO A 191 2.46 -5.14 -24.90
CA PRO A 191 3.49 -5.92 -24.22
C PRO A 191 3.25 -5.96 -22.72
N SER A 192 3.54 -7.10 -22.08
CA SER A 192 3.35 -7.31 -20.64
C SER A 192 4.05 -6.23 -19.80
N ASP A 193 5.27 -5.85 -20.15
CA ASP A 193 6.07 -4.82 -19.48
C ASP A 193 5.50 -3.38 -19.63
N MET A 194 4.50 -3.19 -20.49
CA MET A 194 3.77 -1.94 -20.70
C MET A 194 2.39 -1.92 -20.03
N ILE A 195 1.99 -2.97 -19.31
CA ILE A 195 0.70 -3.03 -18.62
C ILE A 195 0.90 -2.81 -17.13
N GLU A 196 0.12 -1.86 -16.58
CA GLU A 196 0.01 -1.60 -15.16
C GLU A 196 -1.45 -1.77 -14.70
N TRP A 197 -1.63 -2.16 -13.43
CA TRP A 197 -2.95 -2.20 -12.79
C TRP A 197 -3.08 -1.11 -11.73
N HIS A 198 -4.22 -0.42 -11.69
CA HIS A 198 -4.61 0.48 -10.61
C HIS A 198 -5.99 0.08 -10.11
N GLY A 199 -6.14 -0.08 -8.80
CA GLY A 199 -7.40 -0.50 -8.20
C GLY A 199 -7.75 0.27 -6.94
N HIS A 200 -9.08 0.38 -6.70
CA HIS A 200 -9.64 0.85 -5.45
C HIS A 200 -10.18 -0.31 -4.62
N ASN A 201 -10.36 -0.08 -3.31
CA ASN A 201 -10.68 -1.12 -2.34
C ASN A 201 -12.15 -1.11 -1.90
N ASP A 202 -13.05 -0.56 -2.70
CA ASP A 202 -14.46 -0.35 -2.34
C ASP A 202 -15.21 -1.64 -1.98
N PHE A 203 -14.76 -2.78 -2.49
CA PHE A 203 -15.31 -4.11 -2.21
C PHE A 203 -14.31 -5.07 -1.56
N TYR A 204 -13.31 -4.55 -0.84
CA TYR A 204 -12.25 -5.35 -0.19
C TYR A 204 -11.47 -6.27 -1.15
N LYS A 205 -11.44 -5.97 -2.45
CA LYS A 205 -10.76 -6.77 -3.46
C LYS A 205 -9.50 -6.11 -4.03
N GLY A 206 -9.09 -4.97 -3.49
CA GLY A 206 -7.95 -4.22 -4.03
C GLY A 206 -6.70 -5.09 -4.19
N VAL A 207 -6.27 -5.76 -3.13
CA VAL A 207 -5.06 -6.60 -3.13
C VAL A 207 -5.22 -7.79 -4.06
N VAL A 208 -6.28 -8.58 -3.92
CA VAL A 208 -6.47 -9.78 -4.74
C VAL A 208 -6.65 -9.47 -6.23
N ASN A 209 -7.25 -8.34 -6.58
CA ASN A 209 -7.34 -7.87 -7.97
C ASN A 209 -5.96 -7.49 -8.52
N ALA A 210 -5.14 -6.81 -7.74
CA ALA A 210 -3.77 -6.44 -8.10
C ALA A 210 -2.88 -7.69 -8.28
N THR A 211 -2.95 -8.64 -7.35
CA THR A 211 -2.26 -9.94 -7.46
C THR A 211 -2.72 -10.70 -8.70
N THR A 212 -4.03 -10.72 -8.97
CA THR A 212 -4.57 -11.36 -10.18
C THR A 212 -4.03 -10.70 -11.45
N ALA A 213 -3.97 -9.37 -11.48
CA ALA A 213 -3.39 -8.66 -12.62
C ALA A 213 -1.91 -9.05 -12.86
N TRP A 214 -1.10 -9.18 -11.81
CA TRP A 214 0.28 -9.71 -11.92
C TRP A 214 0.32 -11.13 -12.48
N MET A 215 -0.52 -12.01 -11.94
CA MET A 215 -0.56 -13.41 -12.38
C MET A 215 -0.94 -13.59 -13.85
N TYR A 216 -1.66 -12.62 -14.40
CA TYR A 216 -2.06 -12.62 -15.81
C TYR A 216 -1.18 -11.74 -16.72
N GLY A 217 -0.12 -11.14 -16.18
CA GLY A 217 0.93 -10.51 -16.98
C GLY A 217 0.98 -8.98 -16.92
N ALA A 218 0.30 -8.32 -15.99
CA ALA A 218 0.64 -6.94 -15.69
C ALA A 218 2.04 -6.88 -15.04
N SER A 219 2.89 -5.98 -15.50
CA SER A 219 4.26 -5.85 -14.98
C SER A 219 4.33 -5.08 -13.67
N ALA A 220 3.35 -4.23 -13.42
CA ALA A 220 3.31 -3.39 -12.23
C ALA A 220 1.90 -3.18 -11.70
N VAL A 221 1.83 -2.89 -10.41
CA VAL A 221 0.61 -2.41 -9.75
C VAL A 221 0.85 -1.04 -9.14
N ASN A 222 -0.12 -0.16 -9.26
CA ASN A 222 -0.09 1.16 -8.66
C ASN A 222 -0.69 1.07 -7.26
N CYS A 223 0.14 1.36 -6.27
CA CYS A 223 -0.18 1.28 -4.85
C CYS A 223 -0.10 2.64 -4.17
N SER A 224 -0.58 2.72 -2.94
CA SER A 224 -0.33 3.84 -2.04
C SER A 224 0.15 3.33 -0.68
N LEU A 225 0.85 4.19 0.06
CA LEU A 225 1.24 3.89 1.44
C LEU A 225 -0.02 3.68 2.27
N LEU A 226 -0.10 2.56 2.98
CA LEU A 226 -1.23 2.17 3.85
C LEU A 226 -2.58 2.16 3.12
N GLY A 227 -2.58 2.03 1.80
CA GLY A 227 -3.79 2.10 1.00
C GLY A 227 -4.49 3.46 1.02
N ILE A 228 -3.83 4.52 1.50
CA ILE A 228 -4.43 5.86 1.59
C ILE A 228 -4.85 6.34 0.20
N GLY A 229 -6.11 6.72 0.05
CA GLY A 229 -6.69 7.15 -1.22
C GLY A 229 -8.11 7.65 -1.08
N GLU A 230 -8.79 7.82 -2.20
CA GLU A 230 -10.20 8.21 -2.23
C GLU A 230 -11.12 7.12 -1.68
N ARG A 231 -12.24 7.51 -1.10
CA ARG A 231 -13.29 6.63 -0.56
C ARG A 231 -12.73 5.61 0.44
N THR A 232 -12.62 4.36 0.04
CA THR A 232 -12.10 3.24 0.86
C THR A 232 -10.61 2.98 0.64
N GLY A 233 -9.96 3.80 -0.18
CA GLY A 233 -8.54 3.74 -0.46
C GLY A 233 -8.17 2.93 -1.70
N ASN A 234 -6.88 2.81 -1.88
CA ASN A 234 -6.22 2.10 -2.97
C ASN A 234 -5.61 0.77 -2.50
N VAL A 235 -4.89 0.12 -3.39
CA VAL A 235 -4.08 -1.06 -3.05
C VAL A 235 -2.93 -0.63 -2.14
N PRO A 236 -2.79 -1.20 -0.93
CA PRO A 236 -1.70 -0.86 -0.03
C PRO A 236 -0.38 -1.47 -0.51
N VAL A 237 0.69 -0.65 -0.54
CA VAL A 237 2.01 -1.12 -1.01
C VAL A 237 2.59 -2.22 -0.11
N GLU A 238 2.38 -2.11 1.19
CA GLU A 238 2.84 -3.11 2.17
C GLU A 238 2.21 -4.47 1.90
N ALA A 239 0.93 -4.53 1.55
CA ALA A 239 0.30 -5.80 1.19
C ALA A 239 0.92 -6.39 -0.08
N MET A 240 1.20 -5.56 -1.10
CA MET A 240 1.80 -6.04 -2.35
C MET A 240 3.26 -6.49 -2.19
N ILE A 241 4.00 -5.95 -1.23
CA ILE A 241 5.34 -6.44 -0.87
C ILE A 241 5.24 -7.89 -0.35
N PHE A 242 4.30 -8.17 0.55
CA PHE A 242 4.10 -9.52 1.08
C PHE A 242 3.47 -10.48 0.06
N GLU A 243 2.57 -10.00 -0.81
CA GLU A 243 2.09 -10.78 -1.96
C GLU A 243 3.25 -11.18 -2.89
N TYR A 244 4.14 -10.24 -3.21
CA TYR A 244 5.33 -10.52 -4.00
C TYR A 244 6.21 -11.59 -3.33
N ALA A 245 6.50 -11.42 -2.04
CA ALA A 245 7.29 -12.39 -1.29
C ALA A 245 6.65 -13.77 -1.25
N SER A 246 5.33 -13.84 -1.07
CA SER A 246 4.57 -15.11 -1.10
C SER A 246 4.64 -15.82 -2.45
N LEU A 247 4.58 -15.05 -3.55
CA LEU A 247 4.63 -15.60 -4.91
C LEU A 247 6.05 -15.97 -5.36
N ARG A 248 7.08 -15.28 -4.86
CA ARG A 248 8.46 -15.41 -5.35
C ARG A 248 9.42 -16.05 -4.36
N GLY A 249 9.03 -16.21 -3.10
CA GLY A 249 9.90 -16.74 -2.03
C GLY A 249 11.05 -15.81 -1.65
N THR A 250 10.99 -14.53 -2.00
CA THR A 250 12.04 -13.54 -1.72
C THR A 250 11.49 -12.12 -1.69
N MET A 251 12.11 -11.25 -0.89
CA MET A 251 11.86 -9.80 -0.90
C MET A 251 12.59 -9.08 -2.05
N ASN A 252 13.52 -9.74 -2.73
CA ASN A 252 14.30 -9.19 -3.85
C ASN A 252 14.93 -7.81 -3.56
N GLY A 253 15.52 -7.66 -2.38
CA GLY A 253 16.17 -6.43 -1.95
C GLY A 253 15.24 -5.33 -1.44
N MET A 254 13.96 -5.60 -1.27
CA MET A 254 13.06 -4.74 -0.50
C MET A 254 13.32 -4.89 1.00
N HIS A 255 13.07 -3.81 1.74
CA HIS A 255 13.33 -3.68 3.17
C HIS A 255 12.03 -3.43 3.95
N PRO A 256 11.23 -4.47 4.23
CA PRO A 256 9.91 -4.32 4.83
C PRO A 256 9.91 -3.73 6.25
N GLU A 257 11.06 -3.72 6.95
CA GLU A 257 11.22 -3.04 8.24
C GLU A 257 10.85 -1.55 8.18
N TYR A 258 11.00 -0.90 7.01
CA TYR A 258 10.59 0.49 6.80
C TYR A 258 9.07 0.69 6.74
N ILE A 259 8.26 -0.36 6.60
CA ILE A 259 6.80 -0.27 6.77
C ILE A 259 6.45 0.25 8.17
N THR A 260 7.14 -0.23 9.18
CA THR A 260 6.95 0.22 10.57
C THR A 260 7.34 1.69 10.76
N GLU A 261 8.44 2.13 10.14
CA GLU A 261 8.87 3.53 10.20
C GLU A 261 7.90 4.46 9.47
N ILE A 262 7.43 4.04 8.28
CA ILE A 262 6.39 4.75 7.51
C ILE A 262 5.10 4.88 8.31
N ALA A 263 4.63 3.80 8.93
CA ALA A 263 3.41 3.81 9.71
C ALA A 263 3.50 4.78 10.89
N ARG A 264 4.59 4.73 11.65
CA ARG A 264 4.86 5.66 12.76
C ARG A 264 4.90 7.12 12.29
N TYR A 265 5.59 7.38 11.20
CA TYR A 265 5.69 8.73 10.65
C TYR A 265 4.32 9.24 10.21
N ILE A 266 3.55 8.45 9.49
CA ILE A 266 2.21 8.83 9.03
C ILE A 266 1.29 9.12 10.21
N GLU A 267 1.30 8.27 11.25
CA GLU A 267 0.44 8.44 12.42
C GLU A 267 0.83 9.67 13.23
N ASN A 268 2.12 9.87 13.53
CA ASN A 268 2.60 10.91 14.45
C ASN A 268 2.76 12.27 13.77
N ASP A 269 3.25 12.32 12.54
CA ASP A 269 3.67 13.56 11.87
C ASP A 269 2.65 14.08 10.85
N THR A 270 1.68 13.25 10.43
CA THR A 270 0.64 13.68 9.47
C THR A 270 -0.76 13.69 10.05
N ASN A 271 -0.93 13.35 11.33
CA ASN A 271 -2.22 13.22 12.01
C ASN A 271 -3.21 12.29 11.28
N TYR A 272 -2.71 11.25 10.62
CA TYR A 272 -3.53 10.24 9.98
C TYR A 272 -3.61 9.01 10.89
N PRO A 273 -4.75 8.77 11.56
CA PRO A 273 -4.87 7.64 12.49
C PRO A 273 -4.90 6.32 11.69
N ILE A 274 -4.02 5.39 12.06
CA ILE A 274 -3.99 4.05 11.48
C ILE A 274 -4.89 3.14 12.32
N PRO A 275 -5.93 2.48 11.74
CA PRO A 275 -6.74 1.53 12.49
C PRO A 275 -5.84 0.46 13.14
N PRO A 276 -6.03 0.14 14.44
CA PRO A 276 -5.10 -0.72 15.17
C PRO A 276 -4.87 -2.10 14.57
N MET A 277 -5.86 -2.65 13.86
CA MET A 277 -5.78 -3.97 13.21
C MET A 277 -5.39 -3.92 11.72
N THR A 278 -4.92 -2.77 11.22
CA THR A 278 -4.43 -2.68 9.83
C THR A 278 -3.29 -3.68 9.62
N PRO A 279 -3.37 -4.59 8.66
CA PRO A 279 -2.33 -5.57 8.41
C PRO A 279 -0.95 -4.91 8.24
N PHE A 280 0.08 -5.49 8.85
CA PHE A 280 1.49 -5.07 8.83
C PHE A 280 1.80 -3.71 9.49
N ALA A 281 0.87 -2.77 9.52
CA ALA A 281 1.09 -1.39 9.93
C ALA A 281 0.39 -1.02 11.25
N GLY A 282 -0.76 -1.58 11.54
CA GLY A 282 -1.56 -1.27 12.72
C GLY A 282 -0.87 -1.65 14.03
N GLN A 283 -1.20 -0.95 15.09
CA GLN A 283 -0.57 -1.14 16.41
C GLN A 283 -0.78 -2.57 16.97
N ASN A 284 -1.90 -3.20 16.60
CA ASN A 284 -2.34 -4.51 17.11
C ASN A 284 -2.36 -5.61 16.04
N PHE A 285 -1.71 -5.42 14.88
CA PHE A 285 -1.81 -6.39 13.79
C PHE A 285 -1.27 -7.78 14.13
N ASN A 286 -0.31 -7.87 15.07
CA ASN A 286 0.31 -9.11 15.56
C ASN A 286 0.01 -9.37 17.05
N LEU A 287 -1.09 -8.82 17.58
CA LEU A 287 -1.50 -8.95 18.97
C LEU A 287 -2.38 -10.18 19.17
N THR A 288 -2.00 -11.08 20.07
CA THR A 288 -2.83 -12.17 20.56
C THR A 288 -3.38 -11.90 21.96
N ARG A 289 -4.46 -12.60 22.37
CA ARG A 289 -5.15 -12.31 23.64
C ARG A 289 -5.26 -13.51 24.59
N ALA A 290 -5.39 -14.71 24.07
CA ALA A 290 -5.64 -15.88 24.90
C ALA A 290 -4.36 -16.42 25.55
N GLY A 291 -4.43 -16.83 26.82
CA GLY A 291 -3.30 -17.43 27.52
C GLY A 291 -2.72 -18.66 26.84
N ILE A 292 -3.55 -19.45 26.16
CA ILE A 292 -3.09 -20.60 25.36
C ILE A 292 -2.22 -20.15 24.17
N HIS A 293 -2.51 -19.00 23.56
CA HIS A 293 -1.70 -18.44 22.48
C HIS A 293 -0.36 -17.93 23.03
N ALA A 294 -0.36 -17.25 24.18
CA ALA A 294 0.85 -16.82 24.84
C ALA A 294 1.77 -18.01 25.21
N ASP A 295 1.18 -19.08 25.74
CA ASP A 295 1.91 -20.31 26.06
C ASP A 295 2.51 -20.97 24.81
N GLY A 296 1.77 -20.92 23.70
CA GLY A 296 2.24 -21.40 22.39
C GLY A 296 3.42 -20.58 21.87
N LEU A 297 3.32 -19.24 21.90
CA LEU A 297 4.39 -18.33 21.47
C LEU A 297 5.67 -18.51 22.30
N MET A 298 5.55 -18.75 23.63
CA MET A 298 6.71 -19.04 24.48
C MET A 298 7.40 -20.36 24.12
N LYS A 299 6.66 -21.37 23.66
CA LYS A 299 7.21 -22.66 23.26
C LYS A 299 7.86 -22.61 21.89
N ASN A 300 7.19 -22.00 20.93
CA ASN A 300 7.70 -21.73 19.59
C ASN A 300 6.88 -20.57 18.96
N PRO A 301 7.52 -19.44 18.63
CA PRO A 301 6.84 -18.30 18.01
C PRO A 301 6.06 -18.64 16.75
N GLU A 302 6.50 -19.62 15.94
CA GLU A 302 5.83 -20.05 14.71
C GLU A 302 4.42 -20.63 14.92
N ILE A 303 4.06 -21.00 16.17
CA ILE A 303 2.73 -21.57 16.45
C ILE A 303 1.62 -20.54 16.23
N TYR A 304 1.86 -19.28 16.61
CA TYR A 304 0.84 -18.20 16.56
C TYR A 304 1.35 -16.89 15.98
N ASN A 305 2.61 -16.79 15.59
CA ASN A 305 3.09 -15.64 14.84
C ASN A 305 2.84 -15.88 13.33
N ILE A 306 2.34 -14.86 12.66
CA ILE A 306 2.02 -14.95 11.21
C ILE A 306 3.27 -15.18 10.34
N PHE A 307 4.41 -14.67 10.79
CA PHE A 307 5.77 -14.88 10.30
C PHE A 307 6.71 -14.26 11.35
N ASP A 308 8.01 -14.28 11.17
CA ASP A 308 8.95 -13.58 12.07
C ASP A 308 8.80 -12.04 11.93
N THR A 309 7.80 -11.50 12.65
CA THR A 309 7.47 -10.07 12.61
C THR A 309 8.53 -9.21 13.29
N GLU A 310 9.36 -9.76 14.16
CA GLU A 310 10.46 -9.04 14.78
C GLU A 310 11.58 -8.79 13.78
N SER A 311 12.08 -9.83 13.10
CA SER A 311 13.18 -9.69 12.15
C SER A 311 12.76 -8.98 10.85
N ILE A 312 11.52 -9.17 10.38
CA ILE A 312 11.07 -8.63 9.09
C ILE A 312 10.52 -7.20 9.22
N LEU A 313 9.82 -6.89 10.31
CA LEU A 313 9.12 -5.60 10.48
C LEU A 313 9.65 -4.77 11.67
N ASN A 314 10.63 -5.25 12.42
CA ASN A 314 11.03 -4.67 13.72
C ASN A 314 9.85 -4.58 14.69
N ARG A 315 8.95 -5.59 14.67
CA ARG A 315 7.74 -5.63 15.48
C ARG A 315 7.57 -7.00 16.14
N PRO A 316 8.09 -7.16 17.37
CA PRO A 316 7.94 -8.42 18.08
C PRO A 316 6.46 -8.75 18.30
N PRO A 317 6.08 -10.03 18.37
CA PRO A 317 4.72 -10.43 18.70
C PRO A 317 4.31 -9.89 20.06
N LYS A 318 3.04 -9.55 20.20
CA LYS A 318 2.46 -8.97 21.42
C LYS A 318 1.35 -9.86 21.99
N VAL A 319 1.22 -9.81 23.31
CA VAL A 319 0.09 -10.42 24.02
C VAL A 319 -0.61 -9.33 24.83
N SER A 320 -1.91 -9.17 24.62
CA SER A 320 -2.70 -8.24 25.45
C SER A 320 -3.08 -8.91 26.77
N ILE A 321 -3.08 -8.13 27.85
CA ILE A 321 -3.52 -8.58 29.16
C ILE A 321 -5.02 -8.36 29.31
N THR A 322 -5.75 -9.45 29.51
CA THR A 322 -7.20 -9.50 29.71
C THR A 322 -7.54 -10.57 30.74
N GLY A 323 -8.79 -10.68 31.14
CA GLY A 323 -9.25 -11.74 32.05
C GLY A 323 -9.00 -13.19 31.56
N THR A 324 -8.68 -13.37 30.28
CA THR A 324 -8.38 -14.69 29.67
C THR A 324 -6.90 -14.94 29.44
N SER A 325 -6.02 -14.00 29.79
CA SER A 325 -4.58 -14.13 29.51
C SER A 325 -3.86 -15.16 30.37
N GLY A 326 -4.36 -15.41 31.60
CA GLY A 326 -3.75 -16.32 32.55
C GLY A 326 -2.30 -15.94 32.93
N THR A 327 -1.65 -16.78 33.69
CA THR A 327 -0.23 -16.54 34.07
C THR A 327 0.72 -16.60 32.88
N ALA A 328 0.37 -17.35 31.83
CA ALA A 328 1.18 -17.43 30.61
C ALA A 328 1.25 -16.08 29.86
N GLY A 329 0.12 -15.38 29.74
CA GLY A 329 0.08 -14.05 29.14
C GLY A 329 0.90 -13.01 29.93
N ILE A 330 0.84 -13.06 31.24
CA ILE A 330 1.61 -12.17 32.13
C ILE A 330 3.12 -12.44 31.99
N VAL A 331 3.53 -13.71 32.01
CA VAL A 331 4.94 -14.08 31.80
C VAL A 331 5.45 -13.63 30.44
N PHE A 332 4.64 -13.85 29.40
CA PHE A 332 5.00 -13.37 28.06
C PHE A 332 5.18 -11.85 28.03
N TRP A 333 4.21 -11.11 28.59
CA TRP A 333 4.27 -9.65 28.64
C TRP A 333 5.48 -9.15 29.43
N LEU A 334 5.78 -9.73 30.60
CA LEU A 334 6.94 -9.38 31.41
C LEU A 334 8.25 -9.57 30.65
N ASN A 335 8.40 -10.70 29.94
CA ASN A 335 9.65 -11.03 29.26
C ASN A 335 9.86 -10.28 27.93
N HIS A 336 8.77 -9.84 27.26
CA HIS A 336 8.87 -9.22 25.94
C HIS A 336 8.59 -7.72 25.92
N SER A 337 7.80 -7.23 26.87
CA SER A 337 7.38 -5.83 26.91
C SER A 337 8.01 -5.05 28.07
N TYR A 338 8.12 -5.64 29.26
CA TYR A 338 8.60 -4.98 30.47
C TYR A 338 10.11 -5.19 30.72
N SER A 339 10.56 -6.44 30.72
CA SER A 339 11.98 -6.73 30.94
C SER A 339 12.80 -6.32 29.71
N ARG A 340 13.81 -5.51 29.92
CA ARG A 340 14.82 -5.28 28.87
C ARG A 340 15.62 -6.57 28.70
N ARG A 341 15.92 -6.92 27.45
CA ARG A 341 16.66 -8.16 27.10
C ARG A 341 17.90 -8.30 28.00
N GLY A 342 17.93 -9.34 28.82
CA GLY A 342 19.07 -9.73 29.63
C GLY A 342 19.01 -9.38 31.13
N GLU A 343 17.97 -8.72 31.63
CA GLU A 343 17.92 -8.36 33.08
C GLU A 343 17.33 -9.48 33.95
N LYS A 344 16.21 -10.07 33.58
CA LYS A 344 15.55 -11.17 34.30
C LYS A 344 14.60 -11.92 33.39
N GLU A 345 14.60 -13.21 33.43
CA GLU A 345 13.60 -14.05 32.80
C GLU A 345 12.57 -14.49 33.86
N TYR A 346 11.31 -14.07 33.63
CA TYR A 346 10.20 -14.44 34.53
C TYR A 346 9.61 -15.76 34.11
N THR A 347 9.15 -16.53 35.11
CA THR A 347 8.48 -17.82 34.94
C THR A 347 7.12 -17.81 35.61
N LYS A 348 6.25 -18.77 35.33
CA LYS A 348 4.94 -18.92 35.96
C LYS A 348 5.01 -19.09 37.50
N LYS A 349 6.20 -19.39 38.05
CA LYS A 349 6.43 -19.61 39.48
C LYS A 349 6.88 -18.32 40.21
N ASP A 350 7.16 -17.25 39.50
CA ASP A 350 7.59 -15.99 40.11
C ASP A 350 6.47 -15.36 40.93
N PRO A 351 6.77 -14.90 42.17
CA PRO A 351 5.76 -14.28 43.04
C PRO A 351 5.10 -13.04 42.41
N LEU A 352 5.84 -12.26 41.63
CA LEU A 352 5.30 -11.09 40.88
C LEU A 352 4.23 -11.53 39.89
N VAL A 353 4.43 -12.64 39.18
CA VAL A 353 3.45 -13.18 38.22
C VAL A 353 2.15 -13.56 38.91
N ALA A 354 2.24 -14.21 40.10
CA ALA A 354 1.06 -14.59 40.87
C ALA A 354 0.26 -13.34 41.33
N LYS A 355 0.93 -12.31 41.85
CA LYS A 355 0.29 -11.06 42.28
C LYS A 355 -0.33 -10.28 41.12
N LEU A 356 0.36 -10.18 40.00
CA LEU A 356 -0.20 -9.55 38.83
C LEU A 356 -1.42 -10.32 38.30
N TYR A 357 -1.39 -11.65 38.35
CA TYR A 357 -2.53 -12.47 37.94
C TYR A 357 -3.75 -12.25 38.86
N GLU A 358 -3.57 -12.18 40.16
CA GLU A 358 -4.63 -11.85 41.12
C GLU A 358 -5.21 -10.47 40.83
N TRP A 359 -4.37 -9.45 40.67
CA TRP A 359 -4.81 -8.09 40.34
C TRP A 359 -5.55 -8.03 38.98
N VAL A 360 -5.04 -8.68 37.94
CA VAL A 360 -5.72 -8.77 36.62
C VAL A 360 -7.08 -9.42 36.79
N THR A 361 -7.17 -10.54 37.49
CA THR A 361 -8.43 -11.25 37.71
C THR A 361 -9.44 -10.38 38.46
N ASP A 362 -9.02 -9.69 39.50
CA ASP A 362 -9.87 -8.77 40.28
C ASP A 362 -10.43 -7.63 39.42
N GLN A 363 -9.62 -7.05 38.50
CA GLN A 363 -10.11 -6.03 37.56
C GLN A 363 -11.29 -6.51 36.73
N PHE A 364 -11.22 -7.74 36.19
CA PHE A 364 -12.25 -8.29 35.33
C PHE A 364 -13.45 -8.85 36.09
N ASP A 365 -13.24 -9.40 37.28
CA ASP A 365 -14.31 -9.83 38.21
C ASP A 365 -15.14 -8.62 38.71
N ASN A 366 -14.52 -7.45 38.80
CA ASN A 366 -15.16 -6.17 39.14
C ASN A 366 -15.73 -5.43 37.89
N GLY A 367 -15.87 -6.12 36.73
CA GLY A 367 -16.60 -5.64 35.59
C GLY A 367 -15.81 -4.86 34.56
N ARG A 368 -14.49 -4.93 34.55
CA ARG A 368 -13.65 -4.35 33.50
C ARG A 368 -13.93 -5.05 32.17
N ILE A 369 -14.11 -4.27 31.10
CA ILE A 369 -14.40 -4.75 29.75
C ILE A 369 -13.29 -4.40 28.75
N THR A 370 -12.29 -3.60 29.18
CA THR A 370 -11.16 -3.20 28.33
C THR A 370 -9.91 -3.99 28.68
N MET A 371 -9.02 -4.21 27.72
CA MET A 371 -7.69 -4.76 28.02
C MET A 371 -6.93 -3.83 28.98
N ILE A 372 -6.00 -4.40 29.74
CA ILE A 372 -5.07 -3.64 30.59
C ILE A 372 -3.93 -3.16 29.67
N SER A 373 -3.65 -1.87 29.74
CA SER A 373 -2.58 -1.24 28.97
C SER A 373 -1.20 -1.53 29.55
N ASP A 374 -0.15 -1.36 28.76
CA ASP A 374 1.24 -1.50 29.22
C ASP A 374 1.52 -0.53 30.37
N ALA A 375 1.02 0.71 30.32
CA ALA A 375 1.18 1.70 31.37
C ALA A 375 0.53 1.27 32.68
N GLU A 376 -0.67 0.72 32.67
CA GLU A 376 -1.35 0.20 33.88
C GLU A 376 -0.60 -1.00 34.48
N MET A 377 -0.04 -1.88 33.62
CA MET A 377 0.79 -2.99 34.10
C MET A 377 2.08 -2.50 34.78
N GLU A 378 2.74 -1.51 34.17
CA GLU A 378 3.96 -0.89 34.73
C GLU A 378 3.67 -0.19 36.08
N GLU A 379 2.59 0.57 36.19
CA GLU A 379 2.15 1.23 37.41
C GLU A 379 1.85 0.21 38.54
N GLN A 380 1.16 -0.88 38.18
CA GLN A 380 0.89 -1.94 39.14
C GLN A 380 2.16 -2.63 39.64
N ILE A 381 3.14 -2.87 38.75
CA ILE A 381 4.44 -3.42 39.17
C ILE A 381 5.14 -2.47 40.11
N ALA A 382 5.20 -1.18 39.80
CA ALA A 382 5.80 -0.18 40.72
C ALA A 382 5.15 -0.22 42.09
N THR A 383 3.82 -0.22 42.16
CA THR A 383 3.05 -0.33 43.40
C THR A 383 3.38 -1.59 44.20
N LEU A 384 3.50 -2.74 43.51
CA LEU A 384 3.83 -4.01 44.16
C LEU A 384 5.28 -4.07 44.66
N CYS A 385 6.20 -3.40 43.97
CA CYS A 385 7.60 -3.31 44.41
C CYS A 385 7.76 -2.39 45.63
N GLU A 386 7.08 -1.23 45.64
CA GLU A 386 7.09 -0.30 46.78
C GLU A 386 6.50 -0.92 48.03
N ALA A 387 5.46 -1.73 47.93
CA ALA A 387 4.78 -2.39 49.05
C ALA A 387 5.59 -3.51 49.71
N GLN A 388 6.71 -3.94 49.15
CA GLN A 388 7.47 -5.13 49.58
C GLN A 388 8.90 -4.86 50.07
N ASP A 389 9.39 -3.62 50.07
CA ASP A 389 10.81 -3.34 50.33
C ASP A 389 11.76 -4.29 49.53
N LEU A 390 11.42 -4.58 48.28
CA LEU A 390 12.11 -5.51 47.35
C LEU A 390 13.06 -4.79 46.43
#